data_f98e77fccc8d3ef12d463a2ec3b4ed5f
#
_entry.id   f98e77fccc8d3ef12d463a2ec3b4ed5f
#
_cell.length_a   1.000
_cell.length_b   1.000
_cell.length_c   1.000
_cell.angle_alpha   90.00
_cell.angle_beta   90.00
_cell.angle_gamma   90.00
#
_symmetry.space_group_name_H-M   'P 1'
#
loop_
_entity.id
_entity.type
_entity.pdbx_description
1 polymer ?
#
loop_
_entity_poly.entity_id
_entity_poly.type
_entity_poly.pdbx_seq_one_letter_code
_entity_poly.pdbx_strand_id
1 'polypeptide(L)'
;MLTMPEAKPPSLSGVAETLLIPLYYRAMESQRPDAMLKDEKAVALVTQMRLDFSPAKRIPMSEYLNAMRIIFTREFDRYARDFLNHHPNAVVIHIGCGLDSRFERVDNGRVEWYDLDLPEVIDLRRKFIGAESERYHLLSCSVLEDAWLEAVKVCSPRPLLLLAETVFVYFTEAQVKSLVLRLRDHFPGAELVFDGWRPFEIWIANRSLSNSPFAGLMQWGFWRGQELEGWGDNIRLLDEWGFFDQPEPRLAQIHWMAPLFHLFKPMRIFHFKLGEAKGEKGKFSQSKGGGYVQDA
;
A
#
# COMPACT_ATOMS: atom_id res chain seq x y z
N MET A 1 -2.55 -4.27 44.29
CA MET A 1 -2.04 -3.51 43.15
C MET A 1 -1.08 -4.45 42.41
N LEU A 2 -1.59 -5.24 41.46
CA LEU A 2 -0.80 -6.20 40.71
C LEU A 2 -0.05 -5.39 39.63
N THR A 3 1.25 -5.23 39.80
CA THR A 3 2.16 -4.71 38.77
C THR A 3 2.18 -5.72 37.63
N MET A 4 1.57 -5.37 36.51
CA MET A 4 1.73 -6.12 35.25
C MET A 4 3.23 -6.16 34.91
N PRO A 5 3.78 -7.31 34.51
CA PRO A 5 5.19 -7.37 34.13
C PRO A 5 5.45 -6.42 32.96
N GLU A 6 6.48 -5.61 33.06
CA GLU A 6 6.95 -4.75 31.96
C GLU A 6 7.30 -5.64 30.75
N ALA A 7 6.43 -5.65 29.77
CA ALA A 7 6.73 -6.30 28.51
C ALA A 7 7.86 -5.51 27.83
N LYS A 8 9.05 -6.13 27.76
CA LYS A 8 10.17 -5.61 26.97
C LYS A 8 9.66 -5.32 25.55
N PRO A 9 9.95 -4.12 25.01
CA PRO A 9 9.54 -3.83 23.63
C PRO A 9 10.11 -4.90 22.69
N PRO A 10 9.35 -5.39 21.71
CA PRO A 10 9.84 -6.37 20.76
C PRO A 10 11.03 -5.82 19.98
N SER A 11 12.05 -6.64 19.80
CA SER A 11 13.20 -6.28 18.96
C SER A 11 12.79 -6.43 17.50
N LEU A 12 12.38 -5.33 16.87
CA LEU A 12 12.25 -5.26 15.43
C LEU A 12 13.63 -5.12 14.79
N SER A 13 13.84 -5.65 13.61
CA SER A 13 15.09 -5.53 12.87
C SER A 13 14.84 -5.32 11.37
N GLY A 14 15.77 -4.62 10.71
CA GLY A 14 15.74 -4.42 9.28
C GLY A 14 14.48 -3.69 8.79
N VAL A 15 13.80 -4.25 7.80
CA VAL A 15 12.58 -3.65 7.20
C VAL A 15 11.47 -3.49 8.23
N ALA A 16 11.33 -4.41 9.18
CA ALA A 16 10.30 -4.32 10.22
C ALA A 16 10.43 -3.08 11.13
N GLU A 17 11.62 -2.50 11.29
CA GLU A 17 11.77 -1.23 12.01
C GLU A 17 11.15 -0.04 11.29
N THR A 18 11.03 -0.10 9.97
CA THR A 18 10.48 1.01 9.16
C THR A 18 9.00 1.27 9.45
N LEU A 19 8.27 0.27 9.97
CA LEU A 19 6.84 0.38 10.30
C LEU A 19 6.52 1.45 11.37
N LEU A 20 7.49 1.78 12.23
CA LEU A 20 7.31 2.78 13.28
C LEU A 20 7.21 4.20 12.73
N ILE A 21 7.79 4.45 11.57
CA ILE A 21 7.81 5.77 10.94
C ILE A 21 6.39 6.17 10.51
N PRO A 22 5.68 5.41 9.64
CA PRO A 22 4.32 5.76 9.25
C PRO A 22 3.34 5.74 10.43
N LEU A 23 3.50 4.84 11.41
CA LEU A 23 2.68 4.83 12.62
C LEU A 23 2.81 6.16 13.39
N TYR A 24 4.04 6.62 13.64
CA TYR A 24 4.30 7.87 14.35
C TYR A 24 3.65 9.07 13.64
N TYR A 25 3.82 9.17 12.33
CA TYR A 25 3.26 10.31 11.57
C TYR A 25 1.74 10.28 11.51
N ARG A 26 1.08 9.13 11.37
CA ARG A 26 -0.38 9.04 11.45
C ARG A 26 -0.90 9.45 12.83
N ALA A 27 -0.21 9.03 13.90
CA ALA A 27 -0.57 9.43 15.27
C ALA A 27 -0.43 10.94 15.48
N MET A 28 0.63 11.57 14.98
CA MET A 28 0.84 13.03 15.07
C MET A 28 -0.19 13.79 14.25
N GLU A 29 -0.47 13.34 13.04
CA GLU A 29 -1.48 13.94 12.18
C GLU A 29 -2.87 13.90 12.81
N SER A 30 -3.26 12.75 13.38
CA SER A 30 -4.58 12.55 13.98
C SER A 30 -4.89 13.51 15.14
N GLN A 31 -3.85 14.04 15.79
CA GLN A 31 -3.98 14.99 16.91
C GLN A 31 -4.11 16.44 16.44
N ARG A 32 -3.94 16.71 15.16
CA ARG A 32 -4.09 18.08 14.61
C ARG A 32 -5.55 18.49 14.53
N PRO A 33 -5.87 19.78 14.76
CA PRO A 33 -7.23 20.28 14.56
C PRO A 33 -7.67 20.24 13.08
N ASP A 34 -6.71 20.37 12.16
CA ASP A 34 -6.87 20.35 10.70
C ASP A 34 -6.43 19.01 10.07
N ALA A 35 -6.55 17.89 10.81
CA ALA A 35 -6.07 16.58 10.39
C ALA A 35 -6.69 16.13 9.07
N MET A 36 -5.82 15.77 8.11
CA MET A 36 -6.21 15.19 6.81
C MET A 36 -6.57 13.71 6.90
N LEU A 37 -6.08 13.04 7.95
CA LEU A 37 -6.35 11.64 8.26
C LEU A 37 -6.58 11.51 9.77
N LYS A 38 -7.65 10.85 10.16
CA LYS A 38 -7.92 10.46 11.55
C LYS A 38 -7.61 8.99 11.73
N ASP A 39 -6.68 8.68 12.62
CA ASP A 39 -6.25 7.34 12.99
C ASP A 39 -6.09 7.25 14.52
N GLU A 40 -7.21 7.13 15.21
CA GLU A 40 -7.24 7.05 16.69
C GLU A 40 -6.48 5.83 17.19
N LYS A 41 -6.46 4.75 16.41
CA LYS A 41 -5.70 3.55 16.72
C LYS A 41 -4.21 3.82 16.73
N ALA A 42 -3.69 4.58 15.76
CA ALA A 42 -2.28 4.96 15.73
C ALA A 42 -1.92 5.81 16.97
N VAL A 43 -2.78 6.72 17.41
CA VAL A 43 -2.57 7.50 18.64
C VAL A 43 -2.50 6.59 19.87
N ALA A 44 -3.44 5.64 19.98
CA ALA A 44 -3.46 4.67 21.08
C ALA A 44 -2.20 3.80 21.09
N LEU A 45 -1.78 3.29 19.91
CA LEU A 45 -0.59 2.47 19.76
C LEU A 45 0.69 3.18 20.19
N VAL A 46 0.91 4.42 19.70
CA VAL A 46 2.08 5.22 20.09
C VAL A 46 2.14 5.43 21.59
N THR A 47 0.97 5.61 22.24
CA THR A 47 0.91 5.80 23.69
C THR A 47 1.15 4.50 24.46
N GLN A 48 0.58 3.37 24.00
CA GLN A 48 0.63 2.09 24.69
C GLN A 48 1.97 1.36 24.54
N MET A 49 2.55 1.42 23.34
CA MET A 49 3.74 0.62 23.02
C MET A 49 5.01 1.13 23.69
N ARG A 50 5.04 2.37 24.18
CA ARG A 50 6.24 3.00 24.78
C ARG A 50 7.52 2.78 23.95
N LEU A 51 7.38 2.70 22.62
CA LEU A 51 8.48 2.46 21.71
C LEU A 51 9.39 3.69 21.62
N ASP A 52 10.65 3.45 21.29
CA ASP A 52 11.57 4.53 20.95
C ASP A 52 11.27 5.03 19.53
N PHE A 53 10.54 6.14 19.44
CA PHE A 53 10.31 6.84 18.19
C PHE A 53 11.44 7.82 17.82
N SER A 54 12.58 7.78 18.53
CA SER A 54 13.74 8.64 18.20
C SER A 54 14.21 8.47 16.75
N PRO A 55 14.24 7.26 16.15
CA PRO A 55 14.58 7.11 14.74
C PRO A 55 13.63 7.89 13.83
N ALA A 56 12.30 7.80 14.06
CA ALA A 56 11.31 8.56 13.29
C ALA A 56 11.47 10.08 13.45
N LYS A 57 11.77 10.54 14.69
CA LYS A 57 12.00 11.96 15.00
C LYS A 57 13.30 12.51 14.42
N ARG A 58 14.31 11.66 14.21
CA ARG A 58 15.60 12.06 13.63
C ARG A 58 15.58 12.23 12.12
N ILE A 59 14.57 11.73 11.43
CA ILE A 59 14.40 11.99 9.99
C ILE A 59 13.98 13.44 9.84
N PRO A 60 14.89 14.34 9.35
CA PRO A 60 14.54 15.74 9.16
C PRO A 60 13.43 15.82 8.11
N MET A 61 12.25 16.12 8.55
CA MET A 61 11.10 16.19 7.65
C MET A 61 10.50 17.58 7.72
N SER A 62 10.43 18.24 6.56
CA SER A 62 9.63 19.42 6.41
C SER A 62 8.13 19.10 6.65
N GLU A 63 7.35 20.08 7.04
CA GLU A 63 5.91 19.94 7.18
C GLU A 63 5.26 19.41 5.90
N TYR A 64 5.77 19.79 4.72
CA TYR A 64 5.30 19.32 3.43
C TYR A 64 5.55 17.84 3.18
N LEU A 65 6.72 17.33 3.56
CA LEU A 65 7.01 15.89 3.43
C LEU A 65 6.12 15.05 4.35
N ASN A 66 5.80 15.56 5.55
CA ASN A 66 4.83 14.91 6.43
C ASN A 66 3.43 14.93 5.81
N ALA A 67 2.99 16.08 5.29
CA ALA A 67 1.72 16.21 4.59
C ALA A 67 1.65 15.22 3.41
N MET A 68 2.68 15.14 2.59
CA MET A 68 2.73 14.22 1.44
C MET A 68 2.59 12.75 1.87
N ARG A 69 3.22 12.31 2.97
CA ARG A 69 3.04 10.95 3.50
C ARG A 69 1.60 10.66 3.89
N ILE A 70 0.96 11.60 4.59
CA ILE A 70 -0.44 11.44 5.01
C ILE A 70 -1.40 11.46 3.82
N ILE A 71 -1.17 12.34 2.86
CA ILE A 71 -1.93 12.37 1.59
C ILE A 71 -1.82 11.02 0.89
N PHE A 72 -0.62 10.46 0.86
CA PHE A 72 -0.35 9.16 0.23
C PHE A 72 -1.14 8.03 0.89
N THR A 73 -1.07 7.90 2.22
CA THR A 73 -1.89 6.93 2.99
C THR A 73 -3.39 7.16 2.77
N ARG A 74 -3.85 8.42 2.75
CA ARG A 74 -5.24 8.79 2.48
C ARG A 74 -5.69 8.35 1.08
N GLU A 75 -4.81 8.46 0.08
CA GLU A 75 -5.12 8.02 -1.28
C GLU A 75 -5.24 6.48 -1.38
N PHE A 76 -4.41 5.72 -0.67
CA PHE A 76 -4.62 4.28 -0.56
C PHE A 76 -5.96 3.93 0.10
N ASP A 77 -6.34 4.67 1.16
CA ASP A 77 -7.68 4.53 1.76
C ASP A 77 -8.79 4.87 0.76
N ARG A 78 -8.58 5.88 -0.11
CA ARG A 78 -9.54 6.24 -1.17
C ARG A 78 -9.71 5.10 -2.18
N TYR A 79 -8.61 4.53 -2.70
CA TYR A 79 -8.68 3.38 -3.60
C TYR A 79 -9.44 2.21 -2.97
N ALA A 80 -9.18 1.92 -1.70
CA ALA A 80 -9.90 0.87 -0.98
C ALA A 80 -11.40 1.17 -0.87
N ARG A 81 -11.79 2.40 -0.47
CA ARG A 81 -13.20 2.80 -0.37
C ARG A 81 -13.90 2.79 -1.72
N ASP A 82 -13.25 3.31 -2.77
CA ASP A 82 -13.81 3.34 -4.12
C ASP A 82 -14.07 1.93 -4.62
N PHE A 83 -13.14 1.00 -4.41
CA PHE A 83 -13.32 -0.40 -4.74
C PHE A 83 -14.48 -1.04 -3.94
N LEU A 84 -14.53 -0.80 -2.63
CA LEU A 84 -15.59 -1.33 -1.76
C LEU A 84 -16.98 -0.73 -2.03
N ASN A 85 -17.05 0.50 -2.53
CA ASN A 85 -18.31 1.11 -2.97
C ASN A 85 -18.90 0.37 -4.18
N HIS A 86 -18.05 -0.09 -5.10
CA HIS A 86 -18.48 -0.88 -6.26
C HIS A 86 -18.65 -2.37 -5.92
N HIS A 87 -17.90 -2.88 -4.94
CA HIS A 87 -17.83 -4.28 -4.56
C HIS A 87 -17.96 -4.47 -3.04
N PRO A 88 -19.15 -4.23 -2.45
CA PRO A 88 -19.29 -4.18 -0.98
C PRO A 88 -18.91 -5.47 -0.24
N ASN A 89 -19.04 -6.63 -0.89
CA ASN A 89 -18.71 -7.95 -0.31
C ASN A 89 -17.36 -8.46 -0.83
N ALA A 90 -16.46 -7.57 -1.20
CA ALA A 90 -15.15 -7.92 -1.72
C ALA A 90 -14.24 -8.57 -0.67
N VAL A 91 -13.15 -9.14 -1.17
CA VAL A 91 -11.99 -9.51 -0.36
C VAL A 91 -10.91 -8.45 -0.55
N VAL A 92 -10.27 -8.02 0.52
CA VAL A 92 -9.11 -7.14 0.48
C VAL A 92 -7.92 -7.81 1.15
N ILE A 93 -6.78 -7.80 0.49
CA ILE A 93 -5.50 -8.28 1.05
C ILE A 93 -4.57 -7.08 1.16
N HIS A 94 -4.22 -6.72 2.39
CA HIS A 94 -3.30 -5.63 2.69
C HIS A 94 -1.90 -6.21 2.91
N ILE A 95 -1.08 -6.14 1.91
CA ILE A 95 0.28 -6.68 1.85
C ILE A 95 1.24 -5.73 2.56
N GLY A 96 2.08 -6.25 3.46
CA GLY A 96 3.00 -5.43 4.25
C GLY A 96 2.26 -4.43 5.13
N CYS A 97 1.22 -4.92 5.82
CA CYS A 97 0.29 -4.08 6.58
C CYS A 97 0.92 -3.29 7.73
N GLY A 98 2.11 -3.67 8.19
CA GLY A 98 2.81 -3.01 9.28
C GLY A 98 1.93 -2.85 10.53
N LEU A 99 1.92 -1.66 11.09
CA LEU A 99 1.00 -1.24 12.15
C LEU A 99 -0.05 -0.25 11.62
N ASP A 100 -0.47 -0.44 10.38
CA ASP A 100 -1.57 0.35 9.81
C ASP A 100 -2.92 -0.20 10.25
N SER A 101 -3.81 0.69 10.69
CA SER A 101 -5.20 0.42 11.06
C SER A 101 -6.17 0.69 9.91
N ARG A 102 -5.75 0.41 8.67
CA ARG A 102 -6.55 0.71 7.48
C ARG A 102 -7.91 0.04 7.50
N PHE A 103 -7.97 -1.22 7.95
CA PHE A 103 -9.25 -1.92 8.07
C PHE A 103 -10.27 -1.07 8.83
N GLU A 104 -9.93 -0.55 10.02
CA GLU A 104 -10.84 0.26 10.83
C GLU A 104 -11.29 1.55 10.14
N ARG A 105 -10.43 2.12 9.27
CA ARG A 105 -10.75 3.36 8.56
C ARG A 105 -11.63 3.17 7.32
N VAL A 106 -11.62 1.95 6.74
CA VAL A 106 -12.30 1.68 5.45
C VAL A 106 -13.37 0.60 5.51
N ASP A 107 -13.54 -0.09 6.65
CA ASP A 107 -14.51 -1.16 6.82
C ASP A 107 -15.94 -0.68 6.51
N ASN A 108 -16.59 -1.37 5.58
CA ASN A 108 -17.97 -1.13 5.18
C ASN A 108 -18.97 -2.09 5.88
N GLY A 109 -18.54 -2.86 6.86
CA GLY A 109 -19.33 -3.86 7.56
C GLY A 109 -19.55 -5.17 6.81
N ARG A 110 -19.00 -5.34 5.60
CA ARG A 110 -19.21 -6.51 4.72
C ARG A 110 -17.94 -7.05 4.06
N VAL A 111 -16.88 -6.25 4.00
CA VAL A 111 -15.59 -6.66 3.43
C VAL A 111 -14.98 -7.78 4.26
N GLU A 112 -14.36 -8.74 3.60
CA GLU A 112 -13.45 -9.70 4.22
C GLU A 112 -12.02 -9.23 4.00
N TRP A 113 -11.29 -9.03 5.10
CA TRP A 113 -10.01 -8.36 5.11
C TRP A 113 -8.90 -9.26 5.63
N TYR A 114 -7.79 -9.28 4.91
CA TYR A 114 -6.58 -10.02 5.28
C TYR A 114 -5.42 -9.05 5.42
N ASP A 115 -4.83 -8.96 6.60
CA ASP A 115 -3.56 -8.27 6.85
C ASP A 115 -2.41 -9.26 6.77
N LEU A 116 -1.51 -9.06 5.83
CA LEU A 116 -0.35 -9.92 5.55
C LEU A 116 0.94 -9.19 5.88
N ASP A 117 1.76 -9.77 6.76
CA ASP A 117 3.11 -9.26 7.06
C ASP A 117 3.99 -10.36 7.66
N LEU A 118 5.26 -10.03 7.90
CA LEU A 118 6.22 -10.90 8.56
C LEU A 118 5.75 -11.33 9.97
N PRO A 119 6.15 -12.51 10.44
CA PRO A 119 5.66 -13.04 11.73
C PRO A 119 5.80 -12.09 12.92
N GLU A 120 6.94 -11.43 13.05
CA GLU A 120 7.18 -10.47 14.12
C GLU A 120 6.25 -9.25 14.08
N VAL A 121 5.82 -8.83 12.89
CA VAL A 121 4.87 -7.72 12.71
C VAL A 121 3.46 -8.18 13.05
N ILE A 122 3.07 -9.36 12.60
CA ILE A 122 1.74 -9.94 12.90
C ILE A 122 1.59 -10.19 14.40
N ASP A 123 2.64 -10.62 15.09
CA ASP A 123 2.61 -10.78 16.56
C ASP A 123 2.38 -9.44 17.27
N LEU A 124 2.97 -8.34 16.76
CA LEU A 124 2.68 -6.99 17.25
C LEU A 124 1.23 -6.59 16.99
N ARG A 125 0.72 -6.86 15.80
CA ARG A 125 -0.68 -6.57 15.46
C ARG A 125 -1.64 -7.29 16.38
N ARG A 126 -1.45 -8.60 16.60
CA ARG A 126 -2.28 -9.38 17.55
C ARG A 126 -2.29 -8.78 18.94
N LYS A 127 -1.14 -8.31 19.40
CA LYS A 127 -0.99 -7.73 20.73
C LYS A 127 -1.62 -6.35 20.88
N PHE A 128 -1.54 -5.51 19.87
CA PHE A 128 -1.82 -4.08 20.00
C PHE A 128 -2.96 -3.57 19.13
N ILE A 129 -3.21 -4.14 17.98
CA ILE A 129 -4.25 -3.66 17.05
C ILE A 129 -5.57 -4.37 17.32
N GLY A 130 -5.57 -5.69 17.38
CA GLY A 130 -6.78 -6.45 17.69
C GLY A 130 -6.66 -7.91 17.29
N ALA A 131 -7.60 -8.70 17.82
CA ALA A 131 -7.76 -10.10 17.48
C ALA A 131 -8.49 -10.25 16.12
N GLU A 132 -8.29 -11.40 15.51
CA GLU A 132 -9.05 -11.82 14.33
C GLU A 132 -10.55 -11.90 14.62
N SER A 133 -11.35 -11.73 13.58
CA SER A 133 -12.80 -11.84 13.62
C SER A 133 -13.31 -12.64 12.42
N GLU A 134 -14.62 -12.80 12.27
CA GLU A 134 -15.21 -13.46 11.10
C GLU A 134 -14.82 -12.79 9.76
N ARG A 135 -14.52 -11.50 9.78
CA ARG A 135 -14.19 -10.71 8.57
C ARG A 135 -12.77 -10.12 8.55
N TYR A 136 -12.01 -10.29 9.62
CA TYR A 136 -10.66 -9.75 9.74
C TYR A 136 -9.69 -10.85 10.12
N HIS A 137 -8.68 -11.08 9.27
CA HIS A 137 -7.73 -12.17 9.35
C HIS A 137 -6.29 -11.69 9.32
N LEU A 138 -5.39 -12.40 9.99
CA LEU A 138 -3.96 -12.10 10.07
C LEU A 138 -3.15 -13.22 9.43
N LEU A 139 -2.40 -12.91 8.38
CA LEU A 139 -1.52 -13.83 7.67
C LEU A 139 -0.06 -13.56 8.05
N SER A 140 0.56 -14.53 8.70
CA SER A 140 1.89 -14.42 9.31
C SER A 140 2.92 -15.14 8.45
N CYS A 141 3.35 -14.51 7.35
CA CYS A 141 4.39 -15.05 6.46
C CYS A 141 4.92 -13.95 5.51
N SER A 142 6.01 -14.23 4.82
CA SER A 142 6.48 -13.35 3.75
C SER A 142 5.51 -13.37 2.56
N VAL A 143 5.26 -12.20 1.95
CA VAL A 143 4.48 -12.10 0.71
C VAL A 143 5.11 -12.88 -0.46
N LEU A 144 6.40 -13.16 -0.38
CA LEU A 144 7.12 -13.95 -1.38
C LEU A 144 6.89 -15.47 -1.26
N GLU A 145 6.30 -15.94 -0.15
CA GLU A 145 5.93 -17.34 0.05
C GLU A 145 4.55 -17.62 -0.58
N ASP A 146 4.31 -18.90 -0.91
CA ASP A 146 3.03 -19.31 -1.53
C ASP A 146 1.95 -19.69 -0.50
N ALA A 147 2.33 -19.93 0.75
CA ALA A 147 1.44 -20.44 1.79
C ALA A 147 0.19 -19.55 2.01
N TRP A 148 0.34 -18.24 1.95
CA TRP A 148 -0.77 -17.31 2.15
C TRP A 148 -1.76 -17.30 0.96
N LEU A 149 -1.27 -17.55 -0.27
CA LEU A 149 -2.14 -17.66 -1.45
C LEU A 149 -3.16 -18.79 -1.29
N GLU A 150 -2.72 -19.93 -0.73
CA GLU A 150 -3.59 -21.06 -0.43
C GLU A 150 -4.53 -20.79 0.76
N ALA A 151 -4.08 -20.02 1.75
CA ALA A 151 -4.91 -19.64 2.89
C ALA A 151 -6.05 -18.68 2.50
N VAL A 152 -5.80 -17.79 1.53
CA VAL A 152 -6.82 -16.87 0.97
C VAL A 152 -7.59 -17.53 -0.16
N LYS A 153 -7.89 -18.82 -0.08
CA LYS A 153 -8.80 -19.46 -1.03
C LYS A 153 -10.16 -18.78 -0.98
N VAL A 154 -10.33 -17.86 -1.92
CA VAL A 154 -11.60 -17.21 -2.15
C VAL A 154 -12.58 -18.30 -2.58
N CYS A 155 -13.39 -18.76 -1.66
CA CYS A 155 -14.37 -19.83 -1.87
C CYS A 155 -15.47 -19.45 -2.86
N SER A 156 -15.40 -18.27 -3.50
CA SER A 156 -16.37 -17.75 -4.46
C SER A 156 -15.69 -16.73 -5.38
N PRO A 157 -16.19 -16.47 -6.58
CA PRO A 157 -15.69 -15.44 -7.49
C PRO A 157 -16.01 -14.03 -6.97
N ARG A 158 -15.55 -13.71 -5.74
CA ARG A 158 -15.69 -12.35 -5.19
C ARG A 158 -14.62 -11.44 -5.77
N PRO A 159 -14.95 -10.17 -6.04
CA PRO A 159 -13.95 -9.17 -6.38
C PRO A 159 -12.85 -9.10 -5.31
N LEU A 160 -11.60 -8.97 -5.74
CA LEU A 160 -10.45 -8.98 -4.85
C LEU A 160 -9.56 -7.78 -5.12
N LEU A 161 -9.20 -7.06 -4.06
CA LEU A 161 -8.26 -5.95 -4.07
C LEU A 161 -7.02 -6.31 -3.27
N LEU A 162 -5.86 -6.08 -3.87
CA LEU A 162 -4.55 -6.17 -3.20
C LEU A 162 -4.01 -4.76 -3.00
N LEU A 163 -3.61 -4.44 -1.79
CA LEU A 163 -3.03 -3.15 -1.41
C LEU A 163 -1.60 -3.37 -0.92
N ALA A 164 -0.63 -2.63 -1.46
CA ALA A 164 0.76 -2.71 -1.03
C ALA A 164 1.37 -1.30 -0.95
N GLU A 165 1.31 -0.66 0.22
CA GLU A 165 1.86 0.67 0.45
C GLU A 165 3.30 0.58 0.95
N THR A 166 4.26 1.06 0.16
CA THR A 166 5.70 1.08 0.48
C THR A 166 6.25 -0.31 0.82
N VAL A 167 5.91 -1.29 -0.01
CA VAL A 167 6.33 -2.70 0.15
C VAL A 167 7.25 -3.12 -0.98
N PHE A 168 6.84 -2.94 -2.22
CA PHE A 168 7.54 -3.48 -3.38
C PHE A 168 8.92 -2.84 -3.60
N VAL A 169 9.11 -1.64 -3.08
CA VAL A 169 10.40 -0.93 -3.09
C VAL A 169 11.53 -1.69 -2.39
N TYR A 170 11.20 -2.61 -1.47
CA TYR A 170 12.18 -3.42 -0.73
C TYR A 170 12.59 -4.71 -1.45
N PHE A 171 11.97 -5.03 -2.57
CA PHE A 171 12.24 -6.25 -3.34
C PHE A 171 13.01 -5.92 -4.62
N THR A 172 13.65 -6.93 -5.18
CA THR A 172 14.24 -6.84 -6.52
C THR A 172 13.14 -6.87 -7.59
N GLU A 173 13.42 -6.35 -8.79
CA GLU A 173 12.49 -6.44 -9.92
C GLU A 173 12.03 -7.87 -10.20
N ALA A 174 12.96 -8.83 -10.16
CA ALA A 174 12.65 -10.24 -10.38
C ALA A 174 11.66 -10.80 -9.34
N GLN A 175 11.79 -10.40 -8.07
CA GLN A 175 10.88 -10.80 -7.00
C GLN A 175 9.49 -10.18 -7.20
N VAL A 176 9.43 -8.87 -7.51
CA VAL A 176 8.15 -8.19 -7.76
C VAL A 176 7.45 -8.77 -8.98
N LYS A 177 8.19 -8.97 -10.09
CA LYS A 177 7.64 -9.59 -11.30
C LYS A 177 7.08 -11.00 -11.01
N SER A 178 7.86 -11.83 -10.33
CA SER A 178 7.41 -13.17 -9.92
C SER A 178 6.15 -13.12 -9.08
N LEU A 179 6.09 -12.20 -8.10
CA LEU A 179 4.91 -12.01 -7.25
C LEU A 179 3.69 -11.59 -8.07
N VAL A 180 3.81 -10.55 -8.90
CA VAL A 180 2.69 -10.04 -9.72
C VAL A 180 2.15 -11.11 -10.66
N LEU A 181 3.01 -11.92 -11.27
CA LEU A 181 2.59 -13.03 -12.13
C LEU A 181 1.85 -14.11 -11.33
N ARG A 182 2.33 -14.47 -10.13
CA ARG A 182 1.64 -15.41 -9.25
C ARG A 182 0.27 -14.88 -8.81
N LEU A 183 0.18 -13.60 -8.44
CA LEU A 183 -1.10 -12.95 -8.07
C LEU A 183 -2.09 -13.01 -9.22
N ARG A 184 -1.65 -12.70 -10.44
CA ARG A 184 -2.46 -12.81 -11.66
C ARG A 184 -3.01 -14.23 -11.86
N ASP A 185 -2.15 -15.23 -11.66
CA ASP A 185 -2.51 -16.63 -11.94
C ASP A 185 -3.42 -17.24 -10.85
N HIS A 186 -3.23 -16.83 -9.58
CA HIS A 186 -4.05 -17.30 -8.45
C HIS A 186 -5.39 -16.53 -8.34
N PHE A 187 -5.39 -15.24 -8.64
CA PHE A 187 -6.53 -14.35 -8.48
C PHE A 187 -6.87 -13.62 -9.79
N PRO A 188 -7.25 -14.35 -10.86
CA PRO A 188 -7.55 -13.75 -12.15
C PRO A 188 -8.72 -12.76 -12.04
N GLY A 189 -8.52 -11.53 -12.49
CA GLY A 189 -9.45 -10.43 -12.36
C GLY A 189 -9.30 -9.59 -11.09
N ALA A 190 -8.32 -9.91 -10.22
CA ALA A 190 -8.01 -9.08 -9.06
C ALA A 190 -7.49 -7.70 -9.46
N GLU A 191 -7.66 -6.74 -8.57
CA GLU A 191 -7.06 -5.41 -8.70
C GLU A 191 -5.90 -5.27 -7.70
N LEU A 192 -4.81 -4.64 -8.16
CA LEU A 192 -3.61 -4.40 -7.38
C LEU A 192 -3.31 -2.91 -7.33
N VAL A 193 -3.27 -2.34 -6.14
CA VAL A 193 -2.86 -0.95 -5.90
C VAL A 193 -1.57 -0.95 -5.10
N PHE A 194 -0.53 -0.32 -5.66
CA PHE A 194 0.77 -0.20 -5.00
C PHE A 194 1.49 1.07 -5.43
N ASP A 195 2.49 1.47 -4.65
CA ASP A 195 3.31 2.62 -5.00
C ASP A 195 4.57 2.24 -5.77
N GLY A 196 4.92 3.11 -6.70
CA GLY A 196 6.14 3.00 -7.47
C GLY A 196 7.04 4.21 -7.32
N TRP A 197 8.33 3.95 -7.24
CA TRP A 197 9.40 4.92 -7.10
C TRP A 197 10.24 4.95 -8.37
N ARG A 198 10.75 6.12 -8.73
CA ARG A 198 11.70 6.22 -9.85
C ARG A 198 13.08 5.74 -9.41
N PRO A 199 13.91 5.18 -10.29
CA PRO A 199 15.26 4.73 -9.94
C PRO A 199 16.11 5.83 -9.29
N PHE A 200 15.97 7.08 -9.70
CA PHE A 200 16.70 8.20 -9.09
C PHE A 200 16.23 8.50 -7.65
N GLU A 201 14.95 8.29 -7.35
CA GLU A 201 14.41 8.45 -5.99
C GLU A 201 14.96 7.39 -5.05
N ILE A 202 15.06 6.15 -5.52
CA ILE A 202 15.71 5.05 -4.80
C ILE A 202 17.16 5.42 -4.47
N TRP A 203 17.88 5.96 -5.45
CA TRP A 203 19.26 6.41 -5.25
C TRP A 203 19.34 7.54 -4.20
N ILE A 204 18.47 8.57 -4.30
CA ILE A 204 18.40 9.68 -3.34
C ILE A 204 18.06 9.15 -1.94
N ALA A 205 17.04 8.30 -1.82
CA ALA A 205 16.59 7.75 -0.55
C ALA A 205 17.71 6.94 0.14
N ASN A 206 18.33 6.01 -0.58
CA ASN A 206 19.43 5.21 -0.04
C ASN A 206 20.64 6.06 0.36
N ARG A 207 20.94 7.13 -0.42
CA ARG A 207 22.02 8.07 -0.06
C ARG A 207 21.66 8.89 1.19
N SER A 208 20.43 9.35 1.30
CA SER A 208 19.95 10.12 2.46
C SER A 208 19.92 9.28 3.73
N LEU A 209 19.68 7.99 3.59
CA LEU A 209 19.59 7.03 4.68
C LEU A 209 20.91 6.28 4.95
N SER A 210 22.01 6.64 4.26
CA SER A 210 23.29 5.90 4.32
C SER A 210 23.89 5.75 5.73
N ASN A 211 23.58 6.68 6.65
CA ASN A 211 24.01 6.65 8.03
C ASN A 211 22.91 6.20 9.01
N SER A 212 21.88 5.53 8.52
CA SER A 212 20.77 5.02 9.32
C SER A 212 20.68 3.49 9.23
N PRO A 213 19.94 2.82 10.13
CA PRO A 213 19.64 1.39 10.02
C PRO A 213 18.94 1.01 8.71
N PHE A 214 18.41 1.98 7.97
CA PHE A 214 17.64 1.80 6.74
C PHE A 214 18.50 1.94 5.47
N ALA A 215 19.83 1.99 5.61
CA ALA A 215 20.75 2.13 4.49
C ALA A 215 20.60 0.96 3.49
N GLY A 216 20.39 1.26 2.21
CA GLY A 216 20.36 0.26 1.15
C GLY A 216 19.16 -0.68 1.13
N LEU A 217 18.12 -0.41 1.92
CA LEU A 217 16.92 -1.25 1.96
C LEU A 217 16.09 -1.15 0.68
N MET A 218 16.07 0.01 0.03
CA MET A 218 15.28 0.21 -1.19
C MET A 218 16.03 -0.33 -2.40
N GLN A 219 15.40 -1.23 -3.18
CA GLN A 219 16.03 -1.99 -4.24
C GLN A 219 15.44 -1.74 -5.61
N TRP A 220 14.12 -1.53 -5.72
CA TRP A 220 13.44 -1.49 -7.00
C TRP A 220 12.67 -0.19 -7.21
N GLY A 221 12.83 0.34 -8.42
CA GLY A 221 12.07 1.44 -8.95
C GLY A 221 11.94 1.31 -10.46
N PHE A 222 10.92 1.93 -11.04
CA PHE A 222 10.62 1.88 -12.47
C PHE A 222 10.18 3.25 -13.01
N TRP A 223 10.17 3.41 -14.33
CA TRP A 223 9.88 4.71 -14.93
C TRP A 223 8.41 4.92 -15.27
N ARG A 224 7.71 3.87 -15.71
CA ARG A 224 6.33 3.95 -16.20
C ARG A 224 5.52 2.72 -15.78
N GLY A 225 4.27 2.92 -15.39
CA GLY A 225 3.36 1.80 -15.06
C GLY A 225 3.22 0.80 -16.22
N GLN A 226 3.27 1.28 -17.46
CA GLN A 226 3.19 0.42 -18.65
C GLN A 226 4.31 -0.63 -18.76
N GLU A 227 5.43 -0.46 -18.05
CA GLU A 227 6.49 -1.48 -18.01
C GLU A 227 5.99 -2.80 -17.44
N LEU A 228 5.06 -2.73 -16.46
CA LEU A 228 4.48 -3.90 -15.83
C LEU A 228 3.49 -4.62 -16.73
N GLU A 229 2.81 -3.90 -17.64
CA GLU A 229 1.94 -4.51 -18.64
C GLU A 229 2.73 -5.48 -19.55
N GLY A 230 4.01 -5.18 -19.81
CA GLY A 230 4.91 -6.04 -20.56
C GLY A 230 5.39 -7.29 -19.82
N TRP A 231 5.05 -7.46 -18.53
CA TRP A 231 5.49 -8.63 -17.77
C TRP A 231 4.71 -9.91 -18.08
N GLY A 232 3.46 -9.76 -18.57
CA GLY A 232 2.62 -10.90 -18.92
C GLY A 232 1.27 -10.48 -19.47
N ASP A 233 0.58 -11.43 -20.10
CA ASP A 233 -0.74 -11.19 -20.66
C ASP A 233 -1.76 -10.79 -19.60
N ASN A 234 -2.68 -9.90 -19.99
CA ASN A 234 -3.80 -9.44 -19.18
C ASN A 234 -3.39 -8.73 -17.87
N ILE A 235 -2.19 -8.13 -17.81
CA ILE A 235 -1.85 -7.14 -16.80
C ILE A 235 -2.13 -5.78 -17.42
N ARG A 236 -3.03 -5.00 -16.81
CA ARG A 236 -3.47 -3.73 -17.36
C ARG A 236 -3.45 -2.62 -16.33
N LEU A 237 -2.81 -1.50 -16.65
CA LEU A 237 -2.87 -0.27 -15.86
C LEU A 237 -4.27 0.35 -15.97
N LEU A 238 -4.95 0.53 -14.85
CA LEU A 238 -6.27 1.15 -14.78
C LEU A 238 -6.16 2.63 -14.45
N ASP A 239 -5.28 2.99 -13.50
CA ASP A 239 -5.11 4.35 -13.03
C ASP A 239 -3.69 4.58 -12.50
N GLU A 240 -3.24 5.83 -12.54
CA GLU A 240 -1.96 6.30 -12.01
C GLU A 240 -2.21 7.64 -11.32
N TRP A 241 -2.02 7.69 -10.00
CA TRP A 241 -2.19 8.89 -9.21
C TRP A 241 -0.84 9.48 -8.80
N GLY A 242 -0.75 10.80 -8.70
CA GLY A 242 0.43 11.52 -8.20
C GLY A 242 0.08 12.77 -7.42
N PHE A 243 1.06 13.28 -6.68
CA PHE A 243 0.93 14.55 -5.99
C PHE A 243 0.62 15.66 -6.98
N PHE A 244 -0.24 16.58 -6.57
CA PHE A 244 -0.74 17.71 -7.37
C PHE A 244 -1.66 17.35 -8.54
N ASP A 245 -2.02 16.09 -8.75
CA ASP A 245 -3.07 15.70 -9.71
C ASP A 245 -4.44 16.24 -9.23
N GLN A 246 -4.57 16.50 -7.93
CA GLN A 246 -5.72 17.17 -7.32
C GLN A 246 -5.28 18.31 -6.39
N PRO A 247 -6.09 19.37 -6.21
CA PRO A 247 -5.79 20.43 -5.26
C PRO A 247 -5.69 19.88 -3.82
N GLU A 248 -4.59 20.23 -3.13
CA GLU A 248 -4.39 19.87 -1.73
C GLU A 248 -4.03 21.13 -0.92
N PRO A 249 -4.91 21.58 0.00
CA PRO A 249 -4.69 22.81 0.76
C PRO A 249 -3.36 22.82 1.53
N ARG A 250 -2.93 21.70 2.07
CA ARG A 250 -1.67 21.57 2.81
C ARG A 250 -0.42 21.72 1.93
N LEU A 251 -0.56 21.52 0.62
CA LEU A 251 0.50 21.70 -0.36
C LEU A 251 0.37 23.01 -1.15
N ALA A 252 -0.61 23.87 -0.82
CA ALA A 252 -0.89 25.10 -1.57
C ALA A 252 0.35 26.01 -1.70
N GLN A 253 1.17 26.14 -0.65
CA GLN A 253 2.37 26.98 -0.66
C GLN A 253 3.48 26.46 -1.57
N ILE A 254 3.50 25.17 -1.84
CA ILE A 254 4.45 24.53 -2.76
C ILE A 254 3.82 24.11 -4.08
N HIS A 255 2.59 24.56 -4.37
CA HIS A 255 1.90 24.22 -5.62
C HIS A 255 2.65 24.70 -6.88
N TRP A 256 3.48 25.74 -6.76
CA TRP A 256 4.38 26.16 -7.83
C TRP A 256 5.36 25.06 -8.31
N MET A 257 5.59 24.03 -7.49
CA MET A 257 6.39 22.86 -7.85
C MET A 257 5.61 21.84 -8.71
N ALA A 258 4.29 21.98 -8.85
CA ALA A 258 3.46 21.04 -9.59
C ALA A 258 3.99 20.72 -11.00
N PRO A 259 4.48 21.68 -11.82
CA PRO A 259 5.06 21.38 -13.13
C PRO A 259 6.25 20.42 -13.04
N LEU A 260 7.10 20.53 -11.99
CA LEU A 260 8.21 19.61 -11.76
C LEU A 260 7.71 18.22 -11.38
N PHE A 261 6.70 18.14 -10.51
CA PHE A 261 6.09 16.86 -10.13
C PHE A 261 5.42 16.18 -11.32
N HIS A 262 4.73 16.91 -12.18
CA HIS A 262 4.16 16.35 -13.40
C HIS A 262 5.24 15.91 -14.42
N LEU A 263 6.38 16.59 -14.46
CA LEU A 263 7.49 16.24 -15.36
C LEU A 263 8.26 15.00 -14.85
N PHE A 264 8.65 15.03 -13.57
CA PHE A 264 9.48 13.96 -12.98
C PHE A 264 8.65 12.82 -12.41
N LYS A 265 7.37 13.04 -12.15
CA LYS A 265 6.41 12.06 -11.63
C LYS A 265 6.95 11.25 -10.44
N PRO A 266 7.43 11.91 -9.36
CA PRO A 266 7.96 11.19 -8.20
C PRO A 266 6.85 10.48 -7.46
N MET A 267 7.18 9.37 -6.79
CA MET A 267 6.29 8.60 -5.92
C MET A 267 4.84 8.59 -6.41
N ARG A 268 4.44 7.60 -7.17
CA ARG A 268 3.08 7.48 -7.70
C ARG A 268 2.40 6.23 -7.16
N ILE A 269 1.09 6.29 -7.09
CA ILE A 269 0.27 5.11 -6.83
C ILE A 269 -0.22 4.59 -8.18
N PHE A 270 -0.09 3.30 -8.38
CA PHE A 270 -0.51 2.59 -9.58
C PHE A 270 -1.62 1.61 -9.23
N HIS A 271 -2.64 1.60 -10.07
CA HIS A 271 -3.77 0.70 -9.95
C HIS A 271 -3.82 -0.20 -11.19
N PHE A 272 -3.67 -1.51 -10.99
CA PHE A 272 -3.66 -2.50 -12.06
C PHE A 272 -4.81 -3.49 -11.93
N LYS A 273 -5.27 -4.02 -13.07
CA LYS A 273 -6.06 -5.24 -13.15
C LYS A 273 -5.16 -6.40 -13.54
N LEU A 274 -5.27 -7.52 -12.84
CA LEU A 274 -4.46 -8.72 -13.02
C LEU A 274 -5.31 -9.85 -13.58
N GLY A 275 -5.03 -10.26 -14.82
CA GLY A 275 -5.78 -11.34 -15.48
C GLY A 275 -7.20 -10.94 -15.88
N GLU A 276 -7.91 -11.91 -16.43
CA GLU A 276 -9.34 -11.79 -16.76
C GLU A 276 -10.16 -12.67 -15.81
N ALA A 277 -11.24 -12.15 -15.24
CA ALA A 277 -12.17 -12.94 -14.45
C ALA A 277 -12.78 -14.07 -15.30
N LYS A 278 -12.95 -15.25 -14.68
CA LYS A 278 -13.62 -16.38 -15.33
C LYS A 278 -15.04 -15.95 -15.74
N GLY A 279 -15.28 -15.71 -17.04
CA GLY A 279 -16.57 -15.27 -17.60
C GLY A 279 -16.48 -14.01 -18.47
N GLU A 280 -15.40 -13.24 -18.46
CA GLU A 280 -15.20 -12.08 -19.34
C GLU A 280 -14.63 -12.43 -20.73
N LYS A 281 -14.29 -13.69 -20.98
CA LYS A 281 -13.83 -14.14 -22.30
C LYS A 281 -14.94 -13.91 -23.34
N GLY A 282 -14.89 -12.79 -24.07
CA GLY A 282 -15.75 -12.61 -25.24
C GLY A 282 -16.24 -11.19 -25.55
N LYS A 283 -16.06 -10.20 -24.71
CA LYS A 283 -16.64 -8.87 -24.97
C LYS A 283 -15.73 -7.87 -25.73
N PHE A 284 -14.45 -8.15 -25.91
CA PHE A 284 -13.49 -7.19 -26.50
C PHE A 284 -12.90 -7.57 -27.86
N SER A 285 -13.35 -8.66 -28.51
CA SER A 285 -12.85 -9.06 -29.83
C SER A 285 -13.55 -8.38 -31.02
N GLN A 286 -14.56 -7.52 -30.84
CA GLN A 286 -15.36 -6.98 -31.93
C GLN A 286 -15.25 -5.47 -32.20
N SER A 287 -14.28 -4.75 -31.65
CA SER A 287 -14.14 -3.31 -31.94
C SER A 287 -12.94 -2.89 -32.80
N LYS A 288 -12.29 -3.83 -33.49
CA LYS A 288 -11.29 -3.51 -34.53
C LYS A 288 -11.75 -4.01 -35.88
N GLY A 289 -12.72 -3.35 -36.49
CA GLY A 289 -13.19 -3.71 -37.84
C GLY A 289 -14.39 -2.91 -38.28
N GLY A 290 -14.30 -1.58 -38.29
CA GLY A 290 -15.29 -0.70 -38.91
C GLY A 290 -14.56 0.22 -39.87
N GLY A 291 -14.31 -0.28 -41.10
CA GLY A 291 -13.77 0.51 -42.20
C GLY A 291 -14.74 1.61 -42.59
N TYR A 292 -14.25 2.79 -42.77
CA TYR A 292 -14.93 3.86 -43.48
C TYR A 292 -15.14 3.45 -44.94
N VAL A 293 -16.35 3.25 -45.33
CA VAL A 293 -16.77 3.29 -46.76
C VAL A 293 -17.12 4.73 -47.06
N GLN A 294 -16.33 5.38 -47.88
CA GLN A 294 -16.72 6.56 -48.62
C GLN A 294 -17.67 6.11 -49.72
N ASP A 295 -18.86 6.65 -49.74
CA ASP A 295 -19.69 6.69 -50.96
C ASP A 295 -19.92 8.14 -51.35
N ALA A 296 -19.86 8.31 -52.67
CA ALA A 296 -19.85 9.45 -53.55
C ALA A 296 -20.92 10.57 -53.31
#